data_5f9486c7c40ae3c59b1559b2a390163c
#
_entry.id   5f9486c7c40ae3c59b1559b2a390163c
#
_cell.length_a   1.000
_cell.length_b   1.000
_cell.length_c   1.000
_cell.angle_alpha   90.00
_cell.angle_beta   90.00
_cell.angle_gamma   90.00
#
_symmetry.space_group_name_H-M   'P 1'
#
loop_
_entity.id
_entity.type
_entity.pdbx_description
1 polymer ?
#
loop_
_entity_poly.entity_id
_entity_poly.type
_entity_poly.pdbx_seq_one_letter_code
_entity_poly.pdbx_strand_id
1 'polypeptide(L)'
;MYVGIDVSKEKFDACGIGDGGNKLFSLSCPMNREGFDKLVTRLAAVSTASLLLGMESTASYHIALFSYLTAKGYRVAIINPLLIANFAKLSLRKTKTDKKDAFTIAQFVLLRKETLATGSPHLTELKDLSRRRERLVDEMTALKNDMKRILSVTFPELETITGIFTKSTLRLLTEFSSAHAIAKAGYDAVATIVTSRSRGRKSSASVKVLMDTATASVGVASPAKDMILKQEASLLLALEGQAEEIMQLIMDLSGEKIQRDAKILTSMRGIGDKTAFNFLIEMGGDIKAFEHDRKLIAAAGLDPTTYESGKYKGKSKISKRGNRHLRRVIWLMTTKVIISNEGLIYKMAVLATAHKLIRVMFSMLVNQKCFEPERRN
;
A
#
# COMPACT_ATOMS: atom_id res chain seq x y z
N MET A 1 -7.90 -27.96 18.45
CA MET A 1 -8.22 -28.45 17.07
C MET A 1 -7.74 -27.40 16.06
N TYR A 2 -7.20 -27.83 14.92
CA TYR A 2 -6.69 -26.96 13.85
C TYR A 2 -7.43 -27.29 12.58
N VAL A 3 -7.85 -26.24 11.85
CA VAL A 3 -8.65 -26.42 10.64
C VAL A 3 -7.93 -25.73 9.48
N GLY A 4 -7.69 -26.46 8.41
CA GLY A 4 -7.22 -25.91 7.15
C GLY A 4 -8.36 -25.76 6.17
N ILE A 5 -8.41 -24.63 5.48
CA ILE A 5 -9.45 -24.33 4.50
C ILE A 5 -8.77 -23.93 3.20
N ASP A 6 -9.02 -24.70 2.16
CA ASP A 6 -8.66 -24.38 0.78
C ASP A 6 -9.87 -23.80 0.06
N VAL A 7 -9.69 -22.63 -0.57
CA VAL A 7 -10.80 -21.83 -1.12
C VAL A 7 -10.64 -21.64 -2.61
N SER A 8 -11.71 -21.96 -3.34
CA SER A 8 -11.85 -21.66 -4.76
C SER A 8 -13.06 -20.75 -5.02
N LYS A 9 -13.32 -20.41 -6.28
CA LYS A 9 -14.42 -19.52 -6.67
C LYS A 9 -15.80 -20.06 -6.28
N GLU A 10 -16.03 -21.36 -6.45
CA GLU A 10 -17.34 -21.97 -6.34
C GLU A 10 -17.53 -22.79 -5.06
N LYS A 11 -16.44 -23.29 -4.49
CA LYS A 11 -16.45 -24.16 -3.31
C LYS A 11 -15.23 -23.90 -2.42
N PHE A 12 -15.31 -24.43 -1.20
CA PHE A 12 -14.15 -24.57 -0.34
C PHE A 12 -14.12 -25.98 0.26
N ASP A 13 -12.92 -26.45 0.52
CA ASP A 13 -12.64 -27.69 1.21
C ASP A 13 -12.04 -27.38 2.59
N ALA A 14 -12.63 -27.97 3.66
CA ALA A 14 -12.15 -27.79 5.03
C ALA A 14 -11.76 -29.13 5.63
N CYS A 15 -10.63 -29.14 6.35
CA CYS A 15 -10.15 -30.31 7.06
C CYS A 15 -9.76 -29.94 8.50
N GLY A 16 -10.36 -30.61 9.47
CA GLY A 16 -10.02 -30.47 10.90
C GLY A 16 -9.12 -31.59 11.36
N ILE A 17 -8.09 -31.24 12.15
CA ILE A 17 -7.15 -32.17 12.78
C ILE A 17 -7.03 -31.88 14.27
N GLY A 18 -6.73 -32.93 15.04
CA GLY A 18 -6.42 -32.84 16.47
C GLY A 18 -4.96 -32.44 16.74
N ASP A 19 -4.60 -32.33 18.01
CA ASP A 19 -3.24 -31.99 18.46
C ASP A 19 -2.19 -33.04 18.04
N GLY A 20 -2.59 -34.29 17.87
CA GLY A 20 -1.74 -35.37 17.34
C GLY A 20 -1.67 -35.43 15.80
N GLY A 21 -2.29 -34.49 15.09
CA GLY A 21 -2.29 -34.44 13.62
C GLY A 21 -3.27 -35.44 12.96
N ASN A 22 -4.02 -36.19 13.74
CA ASN A 22 -5.05 -37.13 13.24
C ASN A 22 -6.24 -36.35 12.67
N LYS A 23 -6.77 -36.81 11.54
CA LYS A 23 -7.91 -36.21 10.87
C LYS A 23 -9.19 -36.45 11.64
N LEU A 24 -9.90 -35.40 11.98
CA LEU A 24 -11.18 -35.41 12.69
C LEU A 24 -12.37 -35.30 11.75
N PHE A 25 -12.26 -34.46 10.71
CA PHE A 25 -13.26 -34.32 9.66
C PHE A 25 -12.67 -33.81 8.36
N SER A 26 -13.45 -33.97 7.28
CA SER A 26 -13.23 -33.34 6.00
C SER A 26 -14.57 -32.96 5.43
N LEU A 27 -14.70 -31.78 4.90
CA LEU A 27 -15.94 -31.18 4.41
C LEU A 27 -15.65 -30.44 3.11
N SER A 28 -16.52 -30.62 2.11
CA SER A 28 -16.54 -29.83 0.89
C SER A 28 -17.88 -29.09 0.83
N CYS A 29 -17.85 -27.77 0.65
CA CYS A 29 -19.03 -26.93 0.68
C CYS A 29 -19.01 -25.88 -0.43
N PRO A 30 -20.17 -25.43 -0.92
CA PRO A 30 -20.24 -24.33 -1.86
C PRO A 30 -19.86 -23.00 -1.18
N MET A 31 -19.36 -22.06 -1.98
CA MET A 31 -19.01 -20.69 -1.54
C MET A 31 -20.26 -19.81 -1.43
N ASN A 32 -21.17 -20.21 -0.55
CA ASN A 32 -22.42 -19.49 -0.26
C ASN A 32 -22.77 -19.60 1.23
N ARG A 33 -23.87 -18.96 1.62
CA ARG A 33 -24.34 -18.94 3.01
C ARG A 33 -24.55 -20.32 3.58
N GLU A 34 -25.19 -21.23 2.85
CA GLU A 34 -25.44 -22.58 3.27
C GLU A 34 -24.16 -23.36 3.59
N GLY A 35 -23.16 -23.24 2.69
CA GLY A 35 -21.83 -23.84 2.90
C GLY A 35 -21.12 -23.29 4.12
N PHE A 36 -21.23 -21.97 4.36
CA PHE A 36 -20.63 -21.31 5.53
C PHE A 36 -21.29 -21.78 6.82
N ASP A 37 -22.65 -21.85 6.85
CA ASP A 37 -23.40 -22.32 8.01
C ASP A 37 -23.12 -23.81 8.32
N LYS A 38 -22.93 -24.64 7.29
CA LYS A 38 -22.56 -26.04 7.43
C LYS A 38 -21.17 -26.20 8.08
N LEU A 39 -20.20 -25.36 7.70
CA LEU A 39 -18.90 -25.36 8.36
C LEU A 39 -19.02 -24.93 9.82
N VAL A 40 -19.74 -23.83 10.11
CA VAL A 40 -19.94 -23.32 11.47
C VAL A 40 -20.64 -24.37 12.35
N THR A 41 -21.66 -25.04 11.86
CA THR A 41 -22.33 -26.14 12.58
C THR A 41 -21.33 -27.25 12.92
N ARG A 42 -20.43 -27.59 12.00
CA ARG A 42 -19.42 -28.62 12.27
C ARG A 42 -18.39 -28.17 13.32
N LEU A 43 -18.09 -26.87 13.37
CA LEU A 43 -17.14 -26.28 14.33
C LEU A 43 -17.77 -26.03 15.72
N ALA A 44 -19.08 -25.87 15.81
CA ALA A 44 -19.79 -25.48 17.03
C ALA A 44 -19.63 -26.50 18.19
N ALA A 45 -19.30 -27.76 17.90
CA ALA A 45 -18.98 -28.77 18.90
C ALA A 45 -17.70 -28.55 19.68
N VAL A 46 -16.87 -27.54 19.26
CA VAL A 46 -15.57 -27.23 19.87
C VAL A 46 -15.55 -25.77 20.29
N SER A 47 -14.98 -25.49 21.47
CA SER A 47 -14.82 -24.10 21.94
C SER A 47 -14.05 -23.26 20.94
N THR A 48 -14.52 -22.06 20.63
CA THR A 48 -13.87 -21.13 19.71
C THR A 48 -12.44 -20.75 20.15
N ALA A 49 -12.21 -20.69 21.47
CA ALA A 49 -10.89 -20.42 22.05
C ALA A 49 -9.85 -21.52 21.74
N SER A 50 -10.32 -22.76 21.57
CA SER A 50 -9.46 -23.93 21.27
C SER A 50 -9.33 -24.21 19.78
N LEU A 51 -9.92 -23.33 18.92
CA LEU A 51 -9.90 -23.45 17.47
C LEU A 51 -8.97 -22.44 16.85
N LEU A 52 -8.10 -22.90 15.97
CA LEU A 52 -7.35 -22.06 15.06
C LEU A 52 -7.59 -22.53 13.63
N LEU A 53 -8.12 -21.63 12.82
CA LEU A 53 -8.39 -21.90 11.41
C LEU A 53 -7.31 -21.24 10.56
N GLY A 54 -6.84 -21.93 9.53
CA GLY A 54 -5.93 -21.37 8.52
C GLY A 54 -6.57 -21.42 7.16
N MET A 55 -6.41 -20.35 6.41
CA MET A 55 -6.96 -20.18 5.07
C MET A 55 -5.89 -19.62 4.15
N GLU A 56 -5.76 -20.22 2.96
CA GLU A 56 -4.81 -19.69 1.97
C GLU A 56 -5.38 -18.42 1.31
N SER A 57 -4.54 -17.39 1.14
CA SER A 57 -4.92 -16.13 0.49
C SER A 57 -4.90 -16.23 -1.03
N THR A 58 -5.64 -17.16 -1.62
CA THR A 58 -5.75 -17.31 -3.07
C THR A 58 -6.75 -16.29 -3.62
N ALA A 59 -6.27 -15.32 -4.40
CA ALA A 59 -7.06 -14.20 -4.93
C ALA A 59 -7.91 -13.51 -3.82
N SER A 60 -9.16 -13.12 -4.14
CA SER A 60 -10.10 -12.50 -3.19
C SER A 60 -11.18 -13.46 -2.68
N TYR A 61 -11.19 -14.70 -3.12
CA TYR A 61 -12.28 -15.66 -2.82
C TYR A 61 -12.40 -15.98 -1.33
N HIS A 62 -11.29 -15.95 -0.59
CA HIS A 62 -11.27 -16.22 0.85
C HIS A 62 -11.95 -15.14 1.69
N ILE A 63 -12.10 -13.89 1.20
CA ILE A 63 -12.51 -12.73 2.00
C ILE A 63 -13.91 -12.91 2.61
N ALA A 64 -14.87 -13.40 1.83
CA ALA A 64 -16.25 -13.57 2.31
C ALA A 64 -16.32 -14.59 3.45
N LEU A 65 -15.71 -15.77 3.27
CA LEU A 65 -15.68 -16.82 4.29
C LEU A 65 -14.87 -16.38 5.52
N PHE A 66 -13.75 -15.70 5.31
CA PHE A 66 -12.94 -15.14 6.38
C PHE A 66 -13.74 -14.16 7.25
N SER A 67 -14.40 -13.18 6.62
CA SER A 67 -15.24 -12.20 7.32
C SER A 67 -16.37 -12.88 8.08
N TYR A 68 -17.02 -13.86 7.46
CA TYR A 68 -18.09 -14.61 8.08
C TYR A 68 -17.65 -15.38 9.33
N LEU A 69 -16.54 -16.12 9.23
CA LEU A 69 -16.01 -16.89 10.36
C LEU A 69 -15.52 -15.97 11.50
N THR A 70 -14.86 -14.86 11.16
CA THR A 70 -14.39 -13.89 12.15
C THR A 70 -15.57 -13.21 12.87
N ALA A 71 -16.64 -12.86 12.16
CA ALA A 71 -17.88 -12.33 12.77
C ALA A 71 -18.56 -13.33 13.72
N LYS A 72 -18.34 -14.63 13.54
CA LYS A 72 -18.78 -15.69 14.44
C LYS A 72 -17.81 -15.96 15.62
N GLY A 73 -16.74 -15.17 15.75
CA GLY A 73 -15.78 -15.26 16.84
C GLY A 73 -14.65 -16.29 16.62
N TYR A 74 -14.54 -16.89 15.43
CA TYR A 74 -13.45 -17.82 15.15
C TYR A 74 -12.14 -17.10 14.87
N ARG A 75 -11.05 -17.69 15.35
CA ARG A 75 -9.68 -17.23 15.08
C ARG A 75 -9.21 -17.77 13.74
N VAL A 76 -9.05 -16.90 12.76
CA VAL A 76 -8.65 -17.29 11.39
C VAL A 76 -7.34 -16.63 11.02
N ALA A 77 -6.35 -17.43 10.62
CA ALA A 77 -5.07 -16.98 10.08
C ALA A 77 -5.12 -17.03 8.55
N ILE A 78 -4.76 -15.92 7.90
CA ILE A 78 -4.60 -15.87 6.45
C ILE A 78 -3.14 -16.17 6.11
N ILE A 79 -2.92 -17.21 5.33
CA ILE A 79 -1.61 -17.79 5.07
C ILE A 79 -1.19 -17.48 3.62
N ASN A 80 0.07 -17.05 3.47
CA ASN A 80 0.64 -16.81 2.13
C ASN A 80 0.76 -18.16 1.37
N PRO A 81 0.25 -18.24 0.12
CA PRO A 81 0.32 -19.43 -0.73
C PRO A 81 1.73 -20.02 -0.87
N LEU A 82 2.76 -19.16 -0.93
CA LEU A 82 4.14 -19.60 -1.04
C LEU A 82 4.61 -20.42 0.18
N LEU A 83 4.09 -20.12 1.37
CA LEU A 83 4.43 -20.88 2.58
C LEU A 83 3.80 -22.27 2.54
N ILE A 84 2.56 -22.38 2.12
CA ILE A 84 1.87 -23.67 1.95
C ILE A 84 2.52 -24.48 0.84
N ALA A 85 2.83 -23.88 -0.31
CA ALA A 85 3.52 -24.55 -1.41
C ALA A 85 4.90 -25.07 -1.01
N ASN A 86 5.68 -24.32 -0.22
CA ASN A 86 6.98 -24.77 0.28
C ASN A 86 6.83 -25.86 1.34
N PHE A 87 5.83 -25.78 2.20
CA PHE A 87 5.53 -26.81 3.18
C PHE A 87 5.10 -28.13 2.51
N ALA A 88 4.24 -28.04 1.49
CA ALA A 88 3.82 -29.20 0.71
C ALA A 88 4.97 -29.95 0.03
N LYS A 89 6.04 -29.25 -0.38
CA LYS A 89 7.25 -29.86 -0.97
C LYS A 89 8.04 -30.74 -0.01
N LEU A 90 7.86 -30.60 1.30
CA LEU A 90 8.47 -31.47 2.30
C LEU A 90 7.81 -32.86 2.33
N SER A 91 6.61 -32.99 1.73
CA SER A 91 5.92 -34.26 1.59
C SER A 91 6.42 -35.04 0.36
N LEU A 92 6.83 -36.27 0.54
CA LEU A 92 7.31 -37.15 -0.53
C LEU A 92 6.23 -37.54 -1.57
N ARG A 93 4.95 -37.33 -1.27
CA ARG A 93 3.82 -37.72 -2.13
C ARG A 93 3.34 -36.58 -3.00
N LYS A 94 3.50 -36.68 -4.31
CA LYS A 94 3.18 -35.65 -5.33
C LYS A 94 1.71 -35.57 -5.78
N THR A 95 0.76 -36.26 -5.13
CA THR A 95 -0.66 -36.20 -5.56
C THR A 95 -1.35 -34.95 -5.02
N LYS A 96 -1.79 -34.06 -5.91
CA LYS A 96 -2.50 -32.82 -5.61
C LYS A 96 -4.04 -33.04 -5.74
N THR A 97 -4.79 -32.75 -4.68
CA THR A 97 -6.27 -32.67 -4.68
C THR A 97 -6.70 -31.65 -3.63
N ASP A 98 -7.78 -30.92 -3.85
CA ASP A 98 -8.29 -29.85 -2.95
C ASP A 98 -8.46 -30.34 -1.49
N LYS A 99 -8.93 -31.59 -1.29
CA LYS A 99 -9.05 -32.22 0.04
C LYS A 99 -7.68 -32.47 0.71
N LYS A 100 -6.62 -32.71 -0.07
CA LYS A 100 -5.24 -32.83 0.46
C LYS A 100 -4.66 -31.47 0.75
N ASP A 101 -5.00 -30.46 -0.04
CA ASP A 101 -4.53 -29.10 0.16
C ASP A 101 -5.10 -28.53 1.47
N ALA A 102 -6.40 -28.72 1.76
CA ALA A 102 -7.00 -28.37 3.05
C ALA A 102 -6.35 -29.11 4.23
N PHE A 103 -6.02 -30.40 4.08
CA PHE A 103 -5.30 -31.15 5.11
C PHE A 103 -3.87 -30.61 5.31
N THR A 104 -3.16 -30.29 4.24
CA THR A 104 -1.82 -29.70 4.30
C THR A 104 -1.84 -28.34 5.00
N ILE A 105 -2.86 -27.52 4.73
CA ILE A 105 -3.06 -26.23 5.43
C ILE A 105 -3.29 -26.50 6.93
N ALA A 106 -4.13 -27.47 7.30
CA ALA A 106 -4.36 -27.82 8.71
C ALA A 106 -3.07 -28.25 9.43
N GLN A 107 -2.25 -29.08 8.80
CA GLN A 107 -0.93 -29.48 9.33
C GLN A 107 0.01 -28.29 9.50
N PHE A 108 0.02 -27.36 8.54
CA PHE A 108 0.80 -26.14 8.64
C PHE A 108 0.34 -25.27 9.82
N VAL A 109 -0.97 -25.14 10.03
CA VAL A 109 -1.56 -24.41 11.16
C VAL A 109 -1.15 -25.03 12.49
N LEU A 110 -1.22 -26.36 12.62
CA LEU A 110 -0.78 -27.08 13.82
C LEU A 110 0.70 -26.81 14.12
N LEU A 111 1.57 -26.92 13.10
CA LEU A 111 3.01 -26.74 13.26
C LEU A 111 3.38 -25.29 13.62
N ARG A 112 2.62 -24.31 13.15
CA ARG A 112 2.88 -22.89 13.31
C ARG A 112 1.94 -22.16 14.27
N LYS A 113 1.16 -22.89 15.06
CA LYS A 113 0.11 -22.37 15.95
C LYS A 113 0.51 -21.17 16.80
N GLU A 114 1.76 -21.15 17.28
CA GLU A 114 2.29 -20.09 18.14
C GLU A 114 2.74 -18.84 17.39
N THR A 115 3.05 -18.97 16.10
CA THR A 115 3.60 -17.88 15.27
C THR A 115 2.62 -17.34 14.23
N LEU A 116 1.46 -18.00 14.05
CA LEU A 116 0.45 -17.56 13.11
C LEU A 116 -0.37 -16.39 13.68
N ALA A 117 -0.23 -15.22 13.04
CA ALA A 117 -1.09 -14.08 13.34
C ALA A 117 -2.50 -14.31 12.78
N THR A 118 -3.51 -14.07 13.60
CA THR A 118 -4.91 -14.06 13.14
C THR A 118 -5.21 -12.77 12.39
N GLY A 119 -5.89 -12.89 11.25
CA GLY A 119 -6.28 -11.76 10.42
C GLY A 119 -7.44 -10.95 11.04
N SER A 120 -7.59 -9.73 10.58
CA SER A 120 -8.76 -8.88 10.86
C SER A 120 -9.40 -8.46 9.53
N PRO A 121 -10.71 -8.68 9.33
CA PRO A 121 -11.43 -8.20 8.13
C PRO A 121 -11.28 -6.71 7.93
N HIS A 122 -11.38 -5.94 9.01
CA HIS A 122 -11.21 -4.50 9.01
C HIS A 122 -9.82 -4.06 8.50
N LEU A 123 -8.76 -4.75 8.92
CA LEU A 123 -7.42 -4.47 8.41
C LEU A 123 -7.27 -4.85 6.93
N THR A 124 -8.00 -5.86 6.46
CA THR A 124 -8.03 -6.23 5.04
C THR A 124 -8.68 -5.13 4.21
N GLU A 125 -9.78 -4.57 4.66
CA GLU A 125 -10.46 -3.43 4.03
C GLU A 125 -9.54 -2.21 3.94
N LEU A 126 -8.87 -1.84 5.03
CA LEU A 126 -7.89 -0.75 5.04
C LEU A 126 -6.74 -0.99 4.05
N LYS A 127 -6.26 -2.24 3.92
CA LYS A 127 -5.24 -2.61 2.92
C LYS A 127 -5.75 -2.42 1.50
N ASP A 128 -6.98 -2.79 1.21
CA ASP A 128 -7.57 -2.64 -0.12
C ASP A 128 -7.69 -1.16 -0.51
N LEU A 129 -8.14 -0.31 0.41
CA LEU A 129 -8.19 1.15 0.23
C LEU A 129 -6.79 1.73 0.01
N SER A 130 -5.83 1.37 0.87
CA SER A 130 -4.44 1.84 0.77
C SER A 130 -3.82 1.47 -0.59
N ARG A 131 -4.02 0.25 -1.06
CA ARG A 131 -3.53 -0.25 -2.35
C ARG A 131 -4.27 0.36 -3.54
N ARG A 132 -5.58 0.65 -3.41
CA ARG A 132 -6.30 1.42 -4.45
C ARG A 132 -5.70 2.80 -4.58
N ARG A 133 -5.46 3.48 -3.45
CA ARG A 133 -4.81 4.79 -3.44
C ARG A 133 -3.41 4.75 -4.04
N GLU A 134 -2.63 3.71 -3.77
CA GLU A 134 -1.30 3.50 -4.37
C GLU A 134 -1.38 3.42 -5.90
N ARG A 135 -2.34 2.67 -6.45
CA ARG A 135 -2.58 2.60 -7.90
C ARG A 135 -2.94 3.96 -8.49
N LEU A 136 -3.84 4.73 -7.84
CA LEU A 136 -4.17 6.08 -8.29
C LEU A 136 -2.94 6.99 -8.36
N VAL A 137 -2.05 6.91 -7.37
CA VAL A 137 -0.78 7.68 -7.38
C VAL A 137 0.13 7.27 -8.53
N ASP A 138 0.17 6.00 -8.89
CA ASP A 138 0.94 5.52 -10.05
C ASP A 138 0.33 6.02 -11.37
N GLU A 139 -1.00 5.96 -11.51
CA GLU A 139 -1.74 6.51 -12.66
C GLU A 139 -1.49 8.01 -12.80
N MET A 140 -1.59 8.78 -11.70
CA MET A 140 -1.27 10.22 -11.69
C MET A 140 0.19 10.50 -12.10
N THR A 141 1.12 9.65 -11.71
CA THR A 141 2.54 9.82 -12.08
C THR A 141 2.74 9.61 -13.58
N ALA A 142 2.08 8.63 -14.17
CA ALA A 142 2.11 8.39 -15.61
C ALA A 142 1.53 9.58 -16.38
N LEU A 143 0.35 10.08 -15.97
CA LEU A 143 -0.26 11.27 -16.57
C LEU A 143 0.63 12.49 -16.47
N LYS A 144 1.24 12.75 -15.31
CA LYS A 144 2.14 13.89 -15.13
C LYS A 144 3.35 13.86 -16.08
N ASN A 145 3.89 12.67 -16.33
CA ASN A 145 4.99 12.49 -17.28
C ASN A 145 4.53 12.76 -18.72
N ASP A 146 3.34 12.29 -19.09
CA ASP A 146 2.79 12.51 -20.42
C ASP A 146 2.44 13.97 -20.66
N MET A 147 1.78 14.62 -19.70
CA MET A 147 1.51 16.06 -19.73
C MET A 147 2.79 16.89 -19.90
N LYS A 148 3.88 16.55 -19.19
CA LYS A 148 5.18 17.22 -19.36
C LYS A 148 5.71 17.09 -20.79
N ARG A 149 5.61 15.88 -21.37
CA ARG A 149 6.00 15.61 -22.76
C ARG A 149 5.19 16.43 -23.77
N ILE A 150 3.88 16.58 -23.54
CA ILE A 150 3.03 17.39 -24.40
C ILE A 150 3.37 18.89 -24.24
N LEU A 151 3.48 19.36 -22.99
CA LEU A 151 3.79 20.77 -22.70
C LEU A 151 5.15 21.20 -23.21
N SER A 152 6.16 20.31 -23.25
CA SER A 152 7.47 20.63 -23.84
C SER A 152 7.39 20.98 -25.33
N VAL A 153 6.26 20.67 -26.00
CA VAL A 153 6.00 21.01 -27.41
C VAL A 153 5.01 22.17 -27.55
N THR A 154 3.96 22.22 -26.70
CA THR A 154 2.86 23.19 -26.86
C THR A 154 3.01 24.45 -26.01
N PHE A 155 3.79 24.39 -24.91
CA PHE A 155 4.09 25.52 -24.03
C PHE A 155 5.35 25.23 -23.18
N PRO A 156 6.56 25.18 -23.79
CA PRO A 156 7.78 24.77 -23.07
C PRO A 156 8.16 25.72 -21.92
N GLU A 157 7.79 26.98 -21.97
CA GLU A 157 8.12 27.98 -20.96
C GLU A 157 7.26 27.88 -19.70
N LEU A 158 6.14 27.13 -19.71
CA LEU A 158 5.19 27.09 -18.60
C LEU A 158 5.84 26.65 -17.27
N GLU A 159 6.75 25.66 -17.31
CA GLU A 159 7.41 25.14 -16.10
C GLU A 159 8.34 26.19 -15.45
N THR A 160 8.82 27.15 -16.19
CA THR A 160 9.71 28.22 -15.66
C THR A 160 8.95 29.29 -14.90
N ILE A 161 7.67 29.50 -15.21
CA ILE A 161 6.86 30.58 -14.62
C ILE A 161 5.88 30.10 -13.55
N THR A 162 5.49 28.82 -13.60
CA THR A 162 4.55 28.27 -12.60
C THR A 162 4.72 26.76 -12.45
N GLY A 163 4.35 26.24 -11.28
CA GLY A 163 4.26 24.78 -11.09
C GLY A 163 3.13 24.19 -11.96
N ILE A 164 3.49 23.33 -12.90
CA ILE A 164 2.54 22.72 -13.87
C ILE A 164 1.37 22.00 -13.15
N PHE A 165 1.67 21.28 -12.07
CA PHE A 165 0.68 20.42 -11.38
C PHE A 165 0.03 21.09 -10.17
N THR A 166 -0.01 22.43 -10.13
CA THR A 166 -0.86 23.12 -9.14
C THR A 166 -2.32 23.08 -9.59
N LYS A 167 -3.26 23.02 -8.62
CA LYS A 167 -4.71 22.97 -8.94
C LYS A 167 -5.15 24.11 -9.85
N SER A 168 -4.57 25.32 -9.72
CA SER A 168 -4.88 26.46 -10.57
C SER A 168 -4.35 26.29 -11.99
N THR A 169 -3.13 25.77 -12.15
CA THR A 169 -2.54 25.53 -13.47
C THR A 169 -3.24 24.37 -14.19
N LEU A 170 -3.57 23.28 -13.47
CA LEU A 170 -4.34 22.18 -14.06
C LEU A 170 -5.70 22.65 -14.57
N ARG A 171 -6.41 23.49 -13.81
CA ARG A 171 -7.68 24.07 -14.26
C ARG A 171 -7.51 25.01 -15.44
N LEU A 172 -6.42 25.78 -15.49
CA LEU A 172 -6.11 26.57 -16.67
C LEU A 172 -5.97 25.67 -17.90
N LEU A 173 -5.24 24.54 -17.75
CA LEU A 173 -5.01 23.59 -18.84
C LEU A 173 -6.28 22.81 -19.25
N THR A 174 -7.30 22.68 -18.38
CA THR A 174 -8.60 22.13 -18.79
C THR A 174 -9.38 23.04 -19.71
N GLU A 175 -9.13 24.36 -19.67
CA GLU A 175 -9.80 25.33 -20.55
C GLU A 175 -8.87 25.73 -21.70
N PHE A 176 -7.65 26.11 -21.41
CA PHE A 176 -6.65 26.60 -22.35
C PHE A 176 -5.39 25.78 -22.30
N SER A 177 -5.26 24.79 -23.17
CA SER A 177 -4.29 23.70 -23.08
C SER A 177 -2.93 23.97 -23.75
N SER A 178 -2.73 25.16 -24.38
CA SER A 178 -1.47 25.53 -25.02
C SER A 178 -1.18 27.02 -24.86
N ALA A 179 0.07 27.43 -25.13
CA ALA A 179 0.43 28.85 -25.16
C ALA A 179 -0.47 29.63 -26.13
N HIS A 180 -0.70 29.10 -27.33
CA HIS A 180 -1.56 29.70 -28.35
C HIS A 180 -3.00 29.86 -27.87
N ALA A 181 -3.56 28.84 -27.20
CA ALA A 181 -4.93 28.92 -26.66
C ALA A 181 -5.04 29.97 -25.55
N ILE A 182 -4.04 30.06 -24.66
CA ILE A 182 -3.98 31.08 -23.58
C ILE A 182 -3.88 32.48 -24.17
N ALA A 183 -2.99 32.72 -25.12
CA ALA A 183 -2.83 34.01 -25.75
C ALA A 183 -4.12 34.47 -26.47
N LYS A 184 -4.81 33.55 -27.16
CA LYS A 184 -6.08 33.81 -27.83
C LYS A 184 -7.25 34.12 -26.90
N ALA A 185 -7.26 33.49 -25.70
CA ALA A 185 -8.34 33.67 -24.71
C ALA A 185 -8.42 35.08 -24.13
N GLY A 186 -7.28 35.77 -24.07
CA GLY A 186 -7.20 37.11 -23.51
C GLY A 186 -7.07 37.15 -21.99
N TYR A 187 -6.70 38.32 -21.47
CA TYR A 187 -6.35 38.53 -20.06
C TYR A 187 -7.48 38.18 -19.09
N ASP A 188 -8.71 38.69 -19.35
CA ASP A 188 -9.81 38.56 -18.40
C ASP A 188 -10.26 37.09 -18.20
N ALA A 189 -10.32 36.33 -19.29
CA ALA A 189 -10.66 34.90 -19.22
C ALA A 189 -9.63 34.11 -18.42
N VAL A 190 -8.35 34.35 -18.65
CA VAL A 190 -7.25 33.72 -17.94
C VAL A 190 -7.22 34.16 -16.47
N ALA A 191 -7.40 35.46 -16.20
CA ALA A 191 -7.44 36.03 -14.86
C ALA A 191 -8.55 35.39 -14.01
N THR A 192 -9.75 35.24 -14.57
CA THR A 192 -10.87 34.60 -13.89
C THR A 192 -10.53 33.20 -13.38
N ILE A 193 -9.87 32.36 -14.18
CA ILE A 193 -9.50 30.99 -13.80
C ILE A 193 -8.37 30.99 -12.77
N VAL A 194 -7.35 31.82 -12.99
CA VAL A 194 -6.12 31.82 -12.15
C VAL A 194 -6.38 32.44 -10.78
N THR A 195 -7.20 33.53 -10.71
CA THR A 195 -7.43 34.25 -9.44
C THR A 195 -8.58 33.69 -8.62
N SER A 196 -9.68 33.23 -9.25
CA SER A 196 -10.90 32.79 -8.57
C SER A 196 -10.68 31.69 -7.51
N ARG A 197 -9.56 30.97 -7.57
CA ARG A 197 -9.27 29.85 -6.66
C ARG A 197 -7.83 29.77 -6.15
N SER A 198 -7.05 30.83 -6.31
CA SER A 198 -5.68 30.89 -5.82
C SER A 198 -5.58 31.25 -4.32
N ARG A 199 -6.70 31.46 -3.63
CA ARG A 199 -6.76 31.96 -2.25
C ARG A 199 -5.89 33.23 -2.05
N GLY A 200 -5.89 34.12 -3.02
CA GLY A 200 -5.09 35.35 -2.98
C GLY A 200 -3.59 35.20 -3.21
N ARG A 201 -3.08 33.98 -3.48
CA ARG A 201 -1.65 33.73 -3.68
C ARG A 201 -1.12 34.05 -5.08
N LYS A 202 -2.00 34.15 -6.09
CA LYS A 202 -1.62 34.56 -7.44
C LYS A 202 -2.21 35.95 -7.72
N SER A 203 -1.33 36.93 -7.86
CA SER A 203 -1.66 38.32 -8.14
C SER A 203 -1.93 38.53 -9.62
N SER A 204 -2.51 39.70 -9.96
CA SER A 204 -2.62 40.19 -11.34
C SER A 204 -1.26 40.19 -12.08
N ALA A 205 -0.16 40.43 -11.36
CA ALA A 205 1.20 40.34 -11.91
C ALA A 205 1.52 38.94 -12.43
N SER A 206 1.11 37.87 -11.70
CA SER A 206 1.32 36.48 -12.16
C SER A 206 0.52 36.15 -13.41
N VAL A 207 -0.68 36.70 -13.57
CA VAL A 207 -1.50 36.57 -14.79
C VAL A 207 -0.85 37.29 -15.96
N LYS A 208 -0.32 38.48 -15.73
CA LYS A 208 0.39 39.25 -16.78
C LYS A 208 1.61 38.49 -17.29
N VAL A 209 2.48 37.99 -16.38
CA VAL A 209 3.64 37.19 -16.76
C VAL A 209 3.23 35.94 -17.57
N LEU A 210 2.16 35.27 -17.18
CA LEU A 210 1.64 34.12 -17.93
C LEU A 210 1.20 34.51 -19.35
N MET A 211 0.46 35.60 -19.50
CA MET A 211 -0.02 36.12 -20.81
C MET A 211 1.13 36.56 -21.71
N ASP A 212 2.08 37.32 -21.16
CA ASP A 212 3.26 37.79 -21.90
C ASP A 212 4.09 36.59 -22.39
N THR A 213 4.31 35.60 -21.52
CA THR A 213 5.03 34.38 -21.87
C THR A 213 4.28 33.53 -22.91
N ALA A 214 2.97 33.38 -22.76
CA ALA A 214 2.15 32.65 -23.74
C ALA A 214 2.16 33.31 -25.14
N THR A 215 2.16 34.62 -25.18
CA THR A 215 2.20 35.40 -26.44
C THR A 215 3.58 35.28 -27.13
N ALA A 216 4.65 35.24 -26.35
CA ALA A 216 6.03 35.12 -26.84
C ALA A 216 6.51 33.64 -26.97
N SER A 217 5.68 32.68 -26.68
CA SER A 217 6.05 31.26 -26.62
C SER A 217 6.46 30.73 -28.00
N VAL A 218 7.49 29.86 -27.99
CA VAL A 218 7.89 29.08 -29.17
C VAL A 218 7.09 27.77 -29.31
N GLY A 219 6.07 27.58 -28.48
CA GLY A 219 5.21 26.40 -28.48
C GLY A 219 4.45 26.26 -29.81
N VAL A 220 4.32 25.01 -30.25
CA VAL A 220 3.65 24.65 -31.50
C VAL A 220 2.14 24.47 -31.25
N ALA A 221 1.33 25.15 -32.06
CA ALA A 221 -0.12 24.95 -32.06
C ALA A 221 -0.46 23.54 -32.59
N SER A 222 -1.16 22.74 -31.83
CA SER A 222 -1.56 21.39 -32.20
C SER A 222 -2.91 21.01 -31.56
N PRO A 223 -4.00 21.08 -32.35
CA PRO A 223 -5.33 20.76 -31.83
C PRO A 223 -5.43 19.35 -31.19
N ALA A 224 -4.68 18.38 -31.72
CA ALA A 224 -4.66 17.04 -31.16
C ALA A 224 -4.01 17.03 -29.77
N LYS A 225 -2.85 17.69 -29.61
CA LYS A 225 -2.17 17.81 -28.32
C LYS A 225 -2.97 18.61 -27.31
N ASP A 226 -3.62 19.66 -27.76
CA ASP A 226 -4.52 20.49 -26.94
C ASP A 226 -5.66 19.64 -26.38
N MET A 227 -6.30 18.81 -27.21
CA MET A 227 -7.37 17.91 -26.76
C MET A 227 -6.89 16.90 -25.74
N ILE A 228 -5.75 16.24 -26.02
CA ILE A 228 -5.16 15.24 -25.11
C ILE A 228 -4.82 15.90 -23.78
N LEU A 229 -4.11 17.02 -23.79
CA LEU A 229 -3.69 17.71 -22.55
C LEU A 229 -4.87 18.17 -21.70
N LYS A 230 -5.95 18.66 -22.34
CA LYS A 230 -7.20 19.00 -21.68
C LYS A 230 -7.82 17.80 -20.95
N GLN A 231 -7.89 16.65 -21.64
CA GLN A 231 -8.42 15.42 -21.05
C GLN A 231 -7.54 14.92 -19.90
N GLU A 232 -6.22 14.91 -20.07
CA GLU A 232 -5.28 14.50 -19.03
C GLU A 232 -5.30 15.40 -17.80
N ALA A 233 -5.39 16.73 -17.99
CA ALA A 233 -5.52 17.67 -16.88
C ALA A 233 -6.81 17.44 -16.09
N SER A 234 -7.93 17.21 -16.78
CA SER A 234 -9.23 16.90 -16.17
C SER A 234 -9.18 15.58 -15.40
N LEU A 235 -8.59 14.54 -16.01
CA LEU A 235 -8.43 13.23 -15.38
C LEU A 235 -7.53 13.31 -14.15
N LEU A 236 -6.42 14.05 -14.24
CA LEU A 236 -5.49 14.21 -13.12
C LEU A 236 -6.17 14.88 -11.91
N LEU A 237 -6.98 15.92 -12.14
CA LEU A 237 -7.77 16.56 -11.08
C LEU A 237 -8.78 15.59 -10.43
N ALA A 238 -9.45 14.77 -11.25
CA ALA A 238 -10.37 13.76 -10.74
C ALA A 238 -9.67 12.69 -9.90
N LEU A 239 -8.53 12.17 -10.37
CA LEU A 239 -7.72 11.19 -9.64
C LEU A 239 -7.16 11.76 -8.33
N GLU A 240 -6.74 13.02 -8.30
CA GLU A 240 -6.31 13.70 -7.07
C GLU A 240 -7.46 13.77 -6.06
N GLY A 241 -8.69 14.07 -6.50
CA GLY A 241 -9.89 14.06 -5.66
C GLY A 241 -10.17 12.67 -5.08
N GLN A 242 -10.22 11.65 -5.93
CA GLN A 242 -10.43 10.26 -5.50
C GLN A 242 -9.35 9.78 -4.51
N ALA A 243 -8.09 10.11 -4.73
CA ALA A 243 -7.00 9.74 -3.84
C ALA A 243 -7.10 10.41 -2.46
N GLU A 244 -7.65 11.64 -2.41
CA GLU A 244 -7.88 12.35 -1.15
C GLU A 244 -9.10 11.80 -0.41
N GLU A 245 -10.19 11.49 -1.10
CA GLU A 245 -11.38 10.83 -0.54
C GLU A 245 -11.03 9.47 0.08
N ILE A 246 -10.25 8.65 -0.63
CA ILE A 246 -9.78 7.37 -0.10
C ILE A 246 -8.90 7.59 1.15
N MET A 247 -8.05 8.62 1.16
CA MET A 247 -7.21 8.91 2.31
C MET A 247 -8.05 9.31 3.53
N GLN A 248 -9.08 10.13 3.31
CA GLN A 248 -9.99 10.52 4.39
C GLN A 248 -10.72 9.27 4.94
N LEU A 249 -11.25 8.42 4.07
CA LEU A 249 -11.91 7.18 4.47
C LEU A 249 -10.96 6.23 5.25
N ILE A 250 -9.69 6.13 4.86
CA ILE A 250 -8.69 5.38 5.60
C ILE A 250 -8.53 5.95 7.02
N MET A 251 -8.44 7.28 7.15
CA MET A 251 -8.30 7.94 8.46
C MET A 251 -9.53 7.71 9.33
N ASP A 252 -10.72 7.84 8.77
CA ASP A 252 -12.00 7.67 9.49
C ASP A 252 -12.22 6.23 9.95
N LEU A 253 -11.88 5.26 9.11
CA LEU A 253 -11.98 3.84 9.44
C LEU A 253 -10.84 3.35 10.35
N SER A 254 -9.72 4.07 10.44
CA SER A 254 -8.60 3.64 11.28
C SER A 254 -8.95 3.78 12.76
N GLY A 255 -8.87 2.68 13.50
CA GLY A 255 -9.10 2.68 14.94
C GLY A 255 -8.08 3.52 15.71
N GLU A 256 -8.41 3.87 16.96
CA GLU A 256 -7.61 4.74 17.84
C GLU A 256 -6.14 4.36 17.93
N LYS A 257 -5.82 3.07 17.93
CA LYS A 257 -4.45 2.57 17.95
C LYS A 257 -3.65 3.01 16.73
N ILE A 258 -4.19 2.81 15.51
CA ILE A 258 -3.54 3.21 14.28
C ILE A 258 -3.39 4.74 14.22
N GLN A 259 -4.41 5.48 14.65
CA GLN A 259 -4.36 6.94 14.68
C GLN A 259 -3.30 7.46 15.64
N ARG A 260 -3.20 6.89 16.86
CA ARG A 260 -2.16 7.22 17.83
C ARG A 260 -0.76 6.90 17.30
N ASP A 261 -0.58 5.70 16.76
CA ASP A 261 0.70 5.25 16.21
C ASP A 261 1.12 6.10 14.99
N ALA A 262 0.16 6.56 14.18
CA ALA A 262 0.43 7.50 13.08
C ALA A 262 0.95 8.85 13.59
N LYS A 263 0.35 9.40 14.67
CA LYS A 263 0.85 10.63 15.31
C LYS A 263 2.28 10.48 15.84
N ILE A 264 2.61 9.32 16.41
CA ILE A 264 3.98 9.02 16.83
C ILE A 264 4.94 9.03 15.64
N LEU A 265 4.59 8.39 14.53
CA LEU A 265 5.45 8.35 13.34
C LEU A 265 5.61 9.72 12.67
N THR A 266 4.54 10.51 12.61
CA THR A 266 4.57 11.86 11.99
C THR A 266 5.35 12.89 12.79
N SER A 267 5.69 12.60 14.05
CA SER A 267 6.62 13.44 14.82
C SER A 267 8.03 13.48 14.21
N MET A 268 8.38 12.48 13.38
CA MET A 268 9.64 12.47 12.65
C MET A 268 9.52 13.31 11.37
N ARG A 269 10.36 14.34 11.24
CA ARG A 269 10.40 15.19 10.05
C ARG A 269 10.67 14.36 8.79
N GLY A 270 9.80 14.50 7.80
CA GLY A 270 9.85 13.74 6.53
C GLY A 270 8.84 12.59 6.46
N ILE A 271 8.18 12.22 7.56
CA ILE A 271 7.08 11.27 7.58
C ILE A 271 5.76 12.05 7.68
N GLY A 272 4.93 11.96 6.64
CA GLY A 272 3.59 12.56 6.64
C GLY A 272 2.50 11.52 6.88
N ASP A 273 1.27 11.98 7.17
CA ASP A 273 0.11 11.11 7.49
C ASP A 273 -0.08 10.00 6.45
N LYS A 274 -0.06 10.36 5.15
CA LYS A 274 -0.26 9.40 4.04
C LYS A 274 0.70 8.21 4.08
N THR A 275 1.94 8.44 4.44
CA THR A 275 2.96 7.38 4.56
C THR A 275 2.89 6.66 5.90
N ALA A 276 2.58 7.36 6.98
CA ALA A 276 2.42 6.77 8.31
C ALA A 276 1.26 5.77 8.34
N PHE A 277 0.07 6.16 7.89
CA PHE A 277 -1.09 5.25 7.82
C PHE A 277 -0.81 4.06 6.90
N ASN A 278 -0.26 4.29 5.70
CA ASN A 278 0.07 3.22 4.77
C ASN A 278 1.07 2.20 5.37
N PHE A 279 2.10 2.70 6.08
CA PHE A 279 3.06 1.83 6.79
C PHE A 279 2.37 0.99 7.87
N LEU A 280 1.56 1.61 8.72
CA LEU A 280 0.86 0.92 9.82
C LEU A 280 -0.12 -0.14 9.29
N ILE A 281 -0.87 0.18 8.24
CA ILE A 281 -1.82 -0.75 7.61
C ILE A 281 -1.07 -1.94 6.98
N GLU A 282 -0.03 -1.69 6.20
CA GLU A 282 0.69 -2.75 5.49
C GLU A 282 1.55 -3.62 6.43
N MET A 283 2.02 -3.09 7.55
CA MET A 283 2.70 -3.92 8.56
C MET A 283 1.74 -4.79 9.38
N GLY A 284 0.43 -4.51 9.37
CA GLY A 284 -0.56 -5.32 10.09
C GLY A 284 -1.21 -4.63 11.29
N GLY A 285 -1.06 -3.33 11.47
CA GLY A 285 -1.74 -2.53 12.51
C GLY A 285 -1.17 -2.69 13.92
N ASP A 286 -0.28 -3.64 14.16
CA ASP A 286 0.32 -3.86 15.48
C ASP A 286 1.81 -4.18 15.40
N ILE A 287 2.64 -3.24 15.88
CA ILE A 287 4.09 -3.44 15.94
C ILE A 287 4.48 -4.58 16.89
N LYS A 288 3.68 -4.85 17.92
CA LYS A 288 3.94 -5.93 18.88
C LYS A 288 3.78 -7.34 18.29
N ALA A 289 3.21 -7.46 17.08
CA ALA A 289 3.20 -8.71 16.33
C ALA A 289 4.62 -9.12 15.86
N PHE A 290 5.58 -8.21 15.92
CA PHE A 290 6.98 -8.46 15.60
C PHE A 290 7.80 -8.53 16.89
N GLU A 291 8.52 -9.64 17.10
CA GLU A 291 9.38 -9.81 18.26
C GLU A 291 10.49 -8.75 18.34
N HIS A 292 11.00 -8.34 17.18
CA HIS A 292 12.05 -7.33 17.03
C HIS A 292 12.08 -6.74 15.60
N ASP A 293 12.80 -5.64 15.43
CA ASP A 293 12.93 -4.87 14.17
C ASP A 293 13.36 -5.71 12.96
N ARG A 294 14.23 -6.72 13.15
CA ARG A 294 14.68 -7.61 12.06
C ARG A 294 13.54 -8.43 11.45
N LYS A 295 12.53 -8.80 12.25
CA LYS A 295 11.33 -9.50 11.73
C LYS A 295 10.51 -8.57 10.83
N LEU A 296 10.42 -7.28 11.17
CA LEU A 296 9.76 -6.28 10.34
C LEU A 296 10.55 -6.01 9.04
N ILE A 297 11.89 -5.96 9.11
CA ILE A 297 12.77 -5.85 7.93
C ILE A 297 12.54 -7.05 6.98
N ALA A 298 12.49 -8.26 7.51
CA ALA A 298 12.21 -9.47 6.73
C ALA A 298 10.79 -9.49 6.17
N ALA A 299 9.78 -9.02 6.93
CA ALA A 299 8.40 -8.88 6.46
C ALA A 299 8.28 -7.92 5.29
N ALA A 300 9.11 -6.88 5.23
CA ALA A 300 9.24 -5.98 4.08
C ALA A 300 10.09 -6.58 2.93
N GLY A 301 10.80 -7.68 3.15
CA GLY A 301 11.75 -8.28 2.21
C GLY A 301 12.94 -7.38 1.92
N LEU A 302 13.39 -6.66 2.94
CA LEU A 302 14.58 -5.79 2.91
C LEU A 302 15.82 -6.48 3.51
N ASP A 303 15.65 -7.68 4.05
CA ASP A 303 16.74 -8.53 4.55
C ASP A 303 17.71 -8.92 3.41
N PRO A 304 19.03 -8.94 3.67
CA PRO A 304 20.00 -9.35 2.68
C PRO A 304 19.88 -10.85 2.38
N THR A 305 19.92 -11.22 1.10
CA THR A 305 20.18 -12.60 0.71
C THR A 305 21.67 -12.80 0.56
N THR A 306 22.25 -13.67 1.37
CA THR A 306 23.63 -14.15 1.19
C THR A 306 23.57 -15.45 0.38
N TYR A 307 24.35 -15.51 -0.67
CA TYR A 307 24.59 -16.74 -1.39
C TYR A 307 26.09 -17.04 -1.28
N GLU A 308 26.43 -17.91 -0.33
CA GLU A 308 27.81 -18.36 -0.12
C GLU A 308 27.87 -19.89 -0.27
N SER A 309 28.74 -20.35 -1.14
CA SER A 309 29.00 -21.78 -1.33
C SER A 309 30.50 -21.99 -1.44
N GLY A 310 31.11 -22.57 -0.41
CA GLY A 310 32.55 -22.76 -0.36
C GLY A 310 33.32 -21.43 -0.42
N LYS A 311 34.19 -21.28 -1.44
CA LYS A 311 34.95 -20.04 -1.67
C LYS A 311 34.18 -18.96 -2.45
N TYR A 312 32.99 -19.29 -2.96
CA TYR A 312 32.20 -18.33 -3.77
C TYR A 312 31.33 -17.44 -2.87
N LYS A 313 31.55 -16.12 -2.95
CA LYS A 313 30.69 -15.10 -2.32
C LYS A 313 29.93 -14.35 -3.41
N GLY A 314 28.64 -14.61 -3.51
CA GLY A 314 27.73 -13.91 -4.43
C GLY A 314 27.47 -12.46 -3.97
N LYS A 315 27.03 -11.61 -4.91
CA LYS A 315 26.60 -10.22 -4.59
C LYS A 315 25.35 -10.28 -3.70
N SER A 316 25.44 -9.67 -2.51
CA SER A 316 24.28 -9.51 -1.63
C SER A 316 23.21 -8.63 -2.28
N LYS A 317 21.96 -9.09 -2.25
CA LYS A 317 20.76 -8.35 -2.70
C LYS A 317 19.69 -8.46 -1.64
N ILE A 318 18.70 -7.55 -1.65
CA ILE A 318 17.52 -7.70 -0.78
C ILE A 318 16.68 -8.91 -1.22
N SER A 319 16.07 -9.61 -0.26
CA SER A 319 15.34 -10.87 -0.51
C SER A 319 14.11 -10.66 -1.41
N LYS A 320 13.44 -9.52 -1.31
CA LYS A 320 12.16 -9.19 -1.96
C LYS A 320 11.03 -10.19 -1.67
N ARG A 321 11.22 -11.14 -0.75
CA ARG A 321 10.25 -12.21 -0.40
C ARG A 321 9.12 -11.73 0.48
N GLY A 322 9.22 -10.51 1.04
CA GLY A 322 8.21 -9.91 1.90
C GLY A 322 7.16 -9.07 1.16
N ASN A 323 6.37 -8.35 1.93
CA ASN A 323 5.31 -7.47 1.43
C ASN A 323 5.89 -6.33 0.58
N ARG A 324 5.56 -6.31 -0.72
CA ARG A 324 6.06 -5.30 -1.67
C ARG A 324 5.53 -3.89 -1.36
N HIS A 325 4.30 -3.77 -0.85
CA HIS A 325 3.68 -2.48 -0.51
C HIS A 325 4.33 -1.90 0.75
N LEU A 326 4.59 -2.73 1.77
CA LEU A 326 5.36 -2.33 2.95
C LEU A 326 6.77 -1.87 2.56
N ARG A 327 7.45 -2.60 1.70
CA ARG A 327 8.78 -2.22 1.18
C ARG A 327 8.75 -0.89 0.45
N ARG A 328 7.74 -0.65 -0.39
CA ARG A 328 7.56 0.60 -1.13
C ARG A 328 7.38 1.79 -0.20
N VAL A 329 6.49 1.67 0.80
CA VAL A 329 6.25 2.77 1.74
C VAL A 329 7.48 3.08 2.58
N ILE A 330 8.22 2.06 3.04
CA ILE A 330 9.49 2.26 3.76
C ILE A 330 10.49 3.00 2.87
N TRP A 331 10.60 2.66 1.58
CA TRP A 331 11.44 3.39 0.64
C TRP A 331 11.04 4.85 0.50
N LEU A 332 9.75 5.15 0.35
CA LEU A 332 9.24 6.51 0.26
C LEU A 332 9.51 7.31 1.54
N MET A 333 9.29 6.72 2.72
CA MET A 333 9.61 7.34 4.01
C MET A 333 11.11 7.62 4.12
N THR A 334 11.94 6.64 3.78
CA THR A 334 13.39 6.76 3.85
C THR A 334 13.90 7.90 2.98
N THR A 335 13.47 7.98 1.72
CA THR A 335 13.90 9.06 0.80
C THR A 335 13.46 10.44 1.29
N LYS A 336 12.28 10.56 1.87
CA LYS A 336 11.79 11.82 2.44
C LYS A 336 12.53 12.23 3.72
N VAL A 337 12.80 11.27 4.60
CA VAL A 337 13.58 11.50 5.82
C VAL A 337 14.99 11.94 5.48
N ILE A 338 15.63 11.33 4.47
CA ILE A 338 16.95 11.74 3.97
C ILE A 338 16.93 13.20 3.52
N ILE A 339 15.96 13.59 2.70
CA ILE A 339 15.87 14.95 2.16
C ILE A 339 15.54 15.98 3.26
N SER A 340 14.73 15.59 4.25
CA SER A 340 14.20 16.49 5.29
C SER A 340 15.17 16.72 6.46
N ASN A 341 16.18 15.87 6.63
CA ASN A 341 17.13 15.93 7.74
C ASN A 341 18.56 16.14 7.20
N GLU A 342 18.92 17.40 6.97
CA GLU A 342 20.26 17.81 6.56
C GLU A 342 21.29 17.37 7.61
N GLY A 343 22.05 16.37 7.35
CA GLY A 343 23.13 15.89 8.23
C GLY A 343 23.08 14.43 8.61
N LEU A 344 21.94 13.73 8.44
CA LEU A 344 21.92 12.33 8.82
C LEU A 344 22.49 11.39 7.77
N ILE A 345 22.64 11.76 6.45
CA ILE A 345 22.76 10.68 5.47
C ILE A 345 23.44 10.99 4.13
N TYR A 346 24.27 11.98 4.04
CA TYR A 346 24.95 12.22 2.74
C TYR A 346 25.95 11.11 2.32
N LYS A 347 26.16 10.07 3.15
CA LYS A 347 27.15 9.01 2.87
C LYS A 347 26.66 7.58 3.07
N MET A 348 25.39 7.34 3.45
CA MET A 348 24.91 5.97 3.64
C MET A 348 24.04 5.53 2.46
N ALA A 349 24.22 4.30 1.98
CA ALA A 349 23.32 3.69 1.00
C ALA A 349 21.88 3.71 1.52
N VAL A 350 20.90 4.05 0.66
CA VAL A 350 19.47 4.17 1.02
C VAL A 350 18.95 2.95 1.78
N LEU A 351 19.46 1.75 1.48
CA LEU A 351 19.09 0.52 2.17
C LEU A 351 19.52 0.52 3.64
N ALA A 352 20.75 0.96 3.93
CA ALA A 352 21.24 1.06 5.32
C ALA A 352 20.41 2.07 6.13
N THR A 353 20.01 3.15 5.48
CA THR A 353 19.12 4.15 6.07
C THR A 353 17.73 3.58 6.31
N ALA A 354 17.17 2.79 5.38
CA ALA A 354 15.89 2.13 5.55
C ALA A 354 15.91 1.19 6.78
N HIS A 355 16.97 0.42 6.97
CA HIS A 355 17.14 -0.42 8.15
C HIS A 355 17.22 0.42 9.45
N LYS A 356 17.98 1.53 9.44
CA LYS A 356 18.05 2.43 10.58
C LYS A 356 16.70 3.07 10.89
N LEU A 357 15.99 3.53 9.86
CA LEU A 357 14.65 4.10 9.99
C LEU A 357 13.68 3.10 10.61
N ILE A 358 13.67 1.84 10.12
CA ILE A 358 12.81 0.79 10.68
C ILE A 358 13.11 0.57 12.17
N ARG A 359 14.37 0.53 12.58
CA ARG A 359 14.75 0.37 14.01
C ARG A 359 14.23 1.52 14.85
N VAL A 360 14.37 2.76 14.38
CA VAL A 360 13.88 3.95 15.08
C VAL A 360 12.36 3.90 15.18
N MET A 361 11.65 3.69 14.08
CA MET A 361 10.18 3.58 14.06
C MET A 361 9.68 2.44 14.94
N PHE A 362 10.36 1.29 14.93
CA PHE A 362 10.06 0.16 15.80
C PHE A 362 10.15 0.55 17.27
N SER A 363 11.26 1.19 17.67
CA SER A 363 11.45 1.69 19.03
C SER A 363 10.40 2.72 19.44
N MET A 364 10.09 3.68 18.57
CA MET A 364 9.05 4.70 18.81
C MET A 364 7.68 4.06 19.09
N LEU A 365 7.28 3.09 18.25
CA LEU A 365 5.98 2.44 18.36
C LEU A 365 5.89 1.47 19.55
N VAL A 366 6.95 0.72 19.84
CA VAL A 366 6.97 -0.19 21.02
C VAL A 366 6.92 0.60 22.31
N ASN A 367 7.70 1.68 22.41
CA ASN A 367 7.78 2.53 23.59
C ASN A 367 6.70 3.61 23.66
N GLN A 368 5.87 3.76 22.61
CA GLN A 368 4.84 4.79 22.48
C GLN A 368 5.38 6.22 22.70
N LYS A 369 6.58 6.51 22.14
CA LYS A 369 7.26 7.80 22.26
C LYS A 369 7.43 8.47 20.90
N CYS A 370 7.21 9.79 20.87
CA CYS A 370 7.51 10.61 19.70
C CYS A 370 9.02 10.69 19.43
N PHE A 371 9.39 11.05 18.20
CA PHE A 371 10.78 11.24 17.83
C PHE A 371 11.35 12.50 18.49
N GLU A 372 12.41 12.35 19.26
CA GLU A 372 13.19 13.44 19.81
C GLU A 372 14.57 13.42 19.15
N PRO A 373 14.92 14.43 18.34
CA PRO A 373 16.26 14.53 17.78
C PRO A 373 17.25 14.78 18.89
N GLU A 374 18.34 14.00 18.95
CA GLU A 374 19.44 14.30 19.85
C GLU A 374 19.93 15.74 19.61
N ARG A 375 19.89 16.58 20.61
CA ARG A 375 20.54 17.87 20.57
C ARG A 375 22.04 17.61 20.43
N ARG A 376 22.60 17.90 19.28
CA ARG A 376 24.07 17.97 19.14
C ARG A 376 24.53 19.17 19.99
N ASN A 377 25.16 18.86 21.12
CA ASN A 377 25.99 19.83 21.83
C ASN A 377 27.17 20.21 20.95
#